data_760e353cce2bfb8f8c8247644f2e8a89
#
_entry.id   760e353cce2bfb8f8c8247644f2e8a89
#
_cell.length_a   1.000
_cell.length_b   1.000
_cell.length_c   1.000
_cell.angle_alpha   90.00
_cell.angle_beta   90.00
_cell.angle_gamma   90.00
#
_symmetry.space_group_name_H-M   'P 1'
#
loop_
_entity.id
_entity.type
_entity.pdbx_description
1 polymer ?
#
loop_
_entity_poly.entity_id
_entity_poly.type
_entity_poly.pdbx_seq_one_letter_code
_entity_poly.pdbx_strand_id
1 'polypeptide(L)'
;MPMVQVFSIASILIWPIFLVFAVNFYKIHDKNKAEKFLAVYEKIKPKLATLLTLGLICLTYAGLVTIVLNSEMQEFIKLSENNNELVSVINNFVPMIGKLILLLLPLLMATWFSPMLIVYNHYSLFKSIKSSIAGCLMYIAPLGLSWLIFSTTAILFMLSCGVLIGSLASFFPSIGPSLMGAIIFFALLVITSVMFAFQYISYRDIFKSARSY
;
A
#
# COMPACT_ATOMS: atom_id res chain seq x y z
N MET A 1 -17.28 -13.73 9.65
CA MET A 1 -17.17 -12.79 8.50
C MET A 1 -17.30 -11.29 8.84
N PRO A 2 -18.19 -10.81 9.72
CA PRO A 2 -18.28 -9.37 10.00
C PRO A 2 -16.98 -8.74 10.57
N MET A 3 -16.23 -9.48 11.38
CA MET A 3 -14.96 -8.96 11.94
C MET A 3 -13.92 -8.58 10.88
N VAL A 4 -13.73 -9.39 9.83
CA VAL A 4 -12.76 -9.11 8.76
C VAL A 4 -13.12 -7.82 8.01
N GLN A 5 -14.42 -7.62 7.76
CA GLN A 5 -14.90 -6.38 7.10
C GLN A 5 -14.65 -5.14 7.95
N VAL A 6 -14.92 -5.21 9.27
CA VAL A 6 -14.65 -4.10 10.21
C VAL A 6 -13.16 -3.78 10.25
N PHE A 7 -12.29 -4.79 10.32
CA PHE A 7 -10.84 -4.58 10.29
C PHE A 7 -10.36 -3.95 8.98
N SER A 8 -10.92 -4.38 7.83
CA SER A 8 -10.55 -3.83 6.53
C SER A 8 -10.95 -2.34 6.42
N ILE A 9 -12.17 -2.00 6.85
CA ILE A 9 -12.66 -0.61 6.87
C ILE A 9 -11.80 0.25 7.79
N ALA A 10 -11.52 -0.22 9.01
CA ALA A 10 -10.68 0.48 9.96
C ALA A 10 -9.25 0.68 9.43
N SER A 11 -8.69 -0.32 8.78
CA SER A 11 -7.35 -0.26 8.18
C SER A 11 -7.26 0.82 7.10
N ILE A 12 -8.23 0.90 6.18
CA ILE A 12 -8.27 1.93 5.13
C ILE A 12 -8.38 3.32 5.75
N LEU A 13 -9.22 3.48 6.77
CA LEU A 13 -9.44 4.77 7.44
C LEU A 13 -8.18 5.25 8.16
N ILE A 14 -7.46 4.36 8.84
CA ILE A 14 -6.29 4.69 9.67
C ILE A 14 -5.00 4.72 8.82
N TRP A 15 -5.00 4.14 7.63
CA TRP A 15 -3.82 4.02 6.75
C TRP A 15 -3.03 5.33 6.57
N PRO A 16 -3.65 6.52 6.30
CA PRO A 16 -2.89 7.76 6.13
C PRO A 16 -2.13 8.19 7.39
N ILE A 17 -2.67 7.88 8.57
CA ILE A 17 -2.03 8.17 9.86
C ILE A 17 -0.84 7.24 10.06
N PHE A 18 -1.05 5.93 9.86
CA PHE A 18 -0.02 4.92 9.98
C PHE A 18 1.16 5.18 9.04
N LEU A 19 0.86 5.58 7.81
CA LEU A 19 1.87 5.92 6.81
C LEU A 19 2.77 7.08 7.27
N VAL A 20 2.21 8.14 7.84
CA VAL A 20 3.01 9.26 8.36
C VAL A 20 3.91 8.82 9.51
N PHE A 21 3.42 7.96 10.42
CA PHE A 21 4.24 7.40 11.48
C PHE A 21 5.39 6.57 10.92
N ALA A 22 5.11 5.66 9.99
CA ALA A 22 6.12 4.82 9.36
C ALA A 22 7.19 5.64 8.64
N VAL A 23 6.77 6.62 7.82
CA VAL A 23 7.68 7.51 7.10
C VAL A 23 8.53 8.37 8.05
N ASN A 24 8.00 8.74 9.21
CA ASN A 24 8.76 9.53 10.18
C ASN A 24 9.96 8.75 10.75
N PHE A 25 9.90 7.43 10.86
CA PHE A 25 11.06 6.62 11.25
C PHE A 25 12.22 6.79 10.29
N TYR A 26 11.95 6.79 8.97
CA TYR A 26 12.98 7.01 7.95
C TYR A 26 13.52 8.42 7.98
N LYS A 27 12.66 9.42 8.22
CA LYS A 27 13.05 10.82 8.37
C LYS A 27 13.97 11.05 9.57
N ILE A 28 13.70 10.39 10.69
CA ILE A 28 14.53 10.45 11.89
C ILE A 28 15.92 9.89 11.61
N HIS A 29 15.97 8.74 10.95
CA HIS A 29 17.22 8.06 10.62
C HIS A 29 18.07 8.89 9.64
N ASP A 30 17.45 9.46 8.62
CA ASP A 30 18.11 10.32 7.62
C ASP A 30 18.75 11.59 8.25
N LYS A 31 18.16 12.12 9.33
CA LYS A 31 18.64 13.33 10.02
C LYS A 31 19.52 13.07 11.25
N ASN A 32 19.80 11.81 11.59
CA ASN A 32 20.51 11.41 12.82
C ASN A 32 19.94 12.07 14.10
N LYS A 33 18.65 12.37 14.12
CA LYS A 33 17.96 12.99 15.27
C LYS A 33 17.04 11.97 15.90
N ALA A 34 17.36 11.54 17.12
CA ALA A 34 16.48 10.70 17.93
C ALA A 34 15.25 11.52 18.39
N GLU A 35 14.18 11.56 17.61
CA GLU A 35 12.90 12.10 18.06
C GLU A 35 12.13 11.02 18.82
N LYS A 36 11.64 11.34 20.02
CA LYS A 36 10.77 10.44 20.78
C LYS A 36 9.43 10.26 20.06
N PHE A 37 8.86 9.05 20.11
CA PHE A 37 7.55 8.73 19.52
C PHE A 37 6.46 9.77 19.89
N LEU A 38 6.49 10.26 21.13
CA LEU A 38 5.56 11.29 21.61
C LEU A 38 5.67 12.60 20.81
N ALA A 39 6.87 13.02 20.44
CA ALA A 39 7.09 14.24 19.65
C ALA A 39 6.52 14.11 18.23
N VAL A 40 6.56 12.91 17.65
CA VAL A 40 5.93 12.60 16.37
C VAL A 40 4.41 12.71 16.46
N TYR A 41 3.83 12.13 17.51
CA TYR A 41 2.40 12.20 17.77
C TYR A 41 1.91 13.64 17.91
N GLU A 42 2.63 14.48 18.66
CA GLU A 42 2.29 15.91 18.83
C GLU A 42 2.30 16.68 17.48
N LYS A 43 3.16 16.32 16.56
CA LYS A 43 3.17 16.90 15.20
C LYS A 43 1.98 16.46 14.35
N ILE A 44 1.52 15.22 14.53
CA ILE A 44 0.41 14.64 13.77
C ILE A 44 -0.94 15.04 14.34
N LYS A 45 -1.05 15.17 15.67
CA LYS A 45 -2.28 15.46 16.40
C LYS A 45 -3.14 16.59 15.79
N PRO A 46 -2.60 17.79 15.45
CA PRO A 46 -3.41 18.87 14.86
C PRO A 46 -3.91 18.55 13.44
N LYS A 47 -3.37 17.52 12.79
CA LYS A 47 -3.72 17.10 11.42
C LYS A 47 -4.53 15.81 11.36
N LEU A 48 -4.83 15.20 12.51
CA LEU A 48 -5.55 13.93 12.57
C LEU A 48 -6.90 13.99 11.85
N ALA A 49 -7.69 15.04 12.05
CA ALA A 49 -8.98 15.20 11.39
C ALA A 49 -8.81 15.21 9.85
N THR A 50 -7.81 15.92 9.34
CA THR A 50 -7.54 16.00 7.89
C THR A 50 -7.07 14.65 7.34
N LEU A 51 -6.28 13.89 8.09
CA LEU A 51 -5.83 12.56 7.70
C LEU A 51 -6.96 11.54 7.72
N LEU A 52 -7.85 11.60 8.72
CA LEU A 52 -9.06 10.77 8.77
C LEU A 52 -10.01 11.10 7.62
N THR A 53 -10.18 12.38 7.27
CA THR A 53 -10.97 12.78 6.09
C THR A 53 -10.36 12.21 4.79
N LEU A 54 -9.03 12.19 4.67
CA LEU A 54 -8.37 11.54 3.55
C LEU A 54 -8.66 10.03 3.53
N GLY A 55 -8.60 9.36 4.69
CA GLY A 55 -8.97 7.94 4.81
C GLY A 55 -10.43 7.68 4.44
N LEU A 56 -11.35 8.59 4.81
CA LEU A 56 -12.75 8.50 4.42
C LEU A 56 -12.96 8.65 2.90
N ILE A 57 -12.21 9.53 2.24
CA ILE A 57 -12.21 9.64 0.77
C ILE A 57 -11.72 8.34 0.13
N CYS A 58 -10.65 7.74 0.67
CA CYS A 58 -10.17 6.45 0.19
C CYS A 58 -11.23 5.35 0.34
N LEU A 59 -11.91 5.32 1.48
CA LEU A 59 -12.95 4.32 1.75
C LEU A 59 -14.16 4.47 0.82
N THR A 60 -14.65 5.71 0.63
CA THR A 60 -15.75 5.98 -0.31
C THR A 60 -15.38 5.63 -1.75
N TYR A 61 -14.18 5.96 -2.17
CA TYR A 61 -13.69 5.60 -3.50
C TYR A 61 -13.56 4.07 -3.68
N ALA A 62 -13.00 3.37 -2.70
CA ALA A 62 -12.91 1.91 -2.71
C ALA A 62 -14.30 1.26 -2.79
N GLY A 63 -15.29 1.81 -2.06
CA GLY A 63 -16.69 1.38 -2.16
C GLY A 63 -17.26 1.56 -3.57
N LEU A 64 -17.02 2.70 -4.21
CA LEU A 64 -17.44 2.95 -5.60
C LEU A 64 -16.79 1.96 -6.58
N VAL A 65 -15.49 1.70 -6.44
CA VAL A 65 -14.78 0.70 -7.27
C VAL A 65 -15.39 -0.69 -7.08
N THR A 66 -15.71 -1.07 -5.84
CA THR A 66 -16.36 -2.36 -5.55
C THR A 66 -17.73 -2.46 -6.23
N ILE A 67 -18.53 -1.39 -6.23
CA ILE A 67 -19.84 -1.38 -6.91
C ILE A 67 -19.66 -1.53 -8.42
N VAL A 68 -18.71 -0.82 -9.02
CA VAL A 68 -18.43 -0.87 -10.47
C VAL A 68 -17.97 -2.27 -10.91
N LEU A 69 -17.16 -2.93 -10.10
CA LEU A 69 -16.61 -4.26 -10.44
C LEU A 69 -17.47 -5.42 -9.94
N ASN A 70 -18.59 -5.15 -9.26
CA ASN A 70 -19.39 -6.21 -8.61
C ASN A 70 -19.88 -7.28 -9.58
N SER A 71 -20.35 -6.89 -10.77
CA SER A 71 -20.84 -7.84 -11.80
C SER A 71 -19.72 -8.77 -12.28
N GLU A 72 -18.53 -8.23 -12.53
CA GLU A 72 -17.37 -8.98 -13.01
C GLU A 72 -16.81 -9.92 -11.93
N MET A 73 -16.81 -9.47 -10.66
CA MET A 73 -16.44 -10.32 -9.53
C MET A 73 -17.41 -11.50 -9.36
N GLN A 74 -18.73 -11.28 -9.48
CA GLN A 74 -19.72 -12.35 -9.38
C GLN A 74 -19.56 -13.36 -10.52
N GLU A 75 -19.30 -12.90 -11.73
CA GLU A 75 -19.05 -13.76 -12.89
C GLU A 75 -17.77 -14.59 -12.68
N PHE A 76 -16.69 -13.97 -12.22
CA PHE A 76 -15.43 -14.64 -11.90
C PHE A 76 -15.61 -15.72 -10.83
N ILE A 77 -16.36 -15.45 -9.75
CA ILE A 77 -16.65 -16.43 -8.69
C ILE A 77 -17.40 -17.63 -9.27
N LYS A 78 -18.45 -17.40 -10.06
CA LYS A 78 -19.22 -18.47 -10.70
C LYS A 78 -18.38 -19.35 -11.62
N LEU A 79 -17.49 -18.74 -12.40
CA LEU A 79 -16.57 -19.47 -13.28
C LEU A 79 -15.55 -20.31 -12.48
N SER A 80 -15.06 -19.77 -11.37
CA SER A 80 -14.12 -20.47 -10.48
C SER A 80 -14.75 -21.67 -9.76
N GLU A 81 -16.04 -21.60 -9.39
CA GLU A 81 -16.76 -22.68 -8.72
C GLU A 81 -17.13 -23.83 -9.66
N ASN A 82 -17.35 -23.56 -10.94
CA ASN A 82 -17.80 -24.56 -11.92
C ASN A 82 -16.69 -25.41 -12.56
N ASN A 83 -15.45 -25.42 -11.99
CA ASN A 83 -14.31 -26.18 -12.52
C ASN A 83 -14.08 -26.00 -14.04
N ASN A 84 -14.36 -24.83 -14.57
CA ASN A 84 -14.10 -24.51 -15.96
C ASN A 84 -12.60 -24.58 -16.26
N GLU A 85 -12.26 -24.83 -17.51
CA GLU A 85 -10.88 -24.92 -17.98
C GLU A 85 -10.07 -23.70 -17.49
N LEU A 86 -8.87 -23.94 -16.97
CA LEU A 86 -7.97 -22.93 -16.42
C LEU A 86 -7.81 -21.71 -17.36
N VAL A 87 -7.89 -21.96 -18.68
CA VAL A 87 -7.81 -20.93 -19.74
C VAL A 87 -8.98 -19.95 -19.66
N SER A 88 -10.21 -20.43 -19.41
CA SER A 88 -11.39 -19.55 -19.31
C SER A 88 -11.34 -18.67 -18.05
N VAL A 89 -10.84 -19.21 -16.95
CA VAL A 89 -10.62 -18.46 -15.71
C VAL A 89 -9.58 -17.35 -15.92
N ILE A 90 -8.45 -17.66 -16.56
CA ILE A 90 -7.39 -16.68 -16.86
C ILE A 90 -7.90 -15.57 -17.79
N ASN A 91 -8.63 -15.92 -18.85
CA ASN A 91 -9.14 -14.97 -19.83
C ASN A 91 -10.11 -13.94 -19.21
N ASN A 92 -10.85 -14.29 -18.17
CA ASN A 92 -11.72 -13.35 -17.45
C ASN A 92 -10.98 -12.61 -16.33
N PHE A 93 -10.03 -13.25 -15.68
CA PHE A 93 -9.25 -12.68 -14.58
C PHE A 93 -8.34 -11.53 -15.02
N VAL A 94 -7.63 -11.69 -16.13
CA VAL A 94 -6.67 -10.68 -16.63
C VAL A 94 -7.34 -9.34 -16.96
N PRO A 95 -8.46 -9.28 -17.71
CA PRO A 95 -9.17 -8.01 -17.97
C PRO A 95 -9.73 -7.39 -16.70
N MET A 96 -10.27 -8.19 -15.76
CA MET A 96 -10.80 -7.71 -14.50
C MET A 96 -9.70 -7.05 -13.65
N ILE A 97 -8.53 -7.68 -13.53
CA ILE A 97 -7.36 -7.10 -12.84
C ILE A 97 -6.90 -5.82 -13.54
N GLY A 98 -6.86 -5.78 -14.87
CA GLY A 98 -6.51 -4.60 -15.63
C GLY A 98 -7.43 -3.41 -15.33
N LYS A 99 -8.75 -3.64 -15.29
CA LYS A 99 -9.74 -2.64 -14.91
C LYS A 99 -9.59 -2.19 -13.45
N LEU A 100 -9.36 -3.13 -12.53
CA LEU A 100 -9.11 -2.82 -11.13
C LEU A 100 -7.90 -1.91 -10.96
N ILE A 101 -6.78 -2.23 -11.61
CA ILE A 101 -5.56 -1.41 -11.58
C ILE A 101 -5.85 -0.01 -12.15
N LEU A 102 -6.52 0.08 -13.28
CA LEU A 102 -6.86 1.36 -13.92
C LEU A 102 -7.76 2.23 -13.03
N LEU A 103 -8.75 1.63 -12.37
CA LEU A 103 -9.62 2.33 -11.43
C LEU A 103 -8.90 2.75 -10.15
N LEU A 104 -7.97 1.95 -9.64
CA LEU A 104 -7.22 2.29 -8.43
C LEU A 104 -6.09 3.30 -8.67
N LEU A 105 -5.60 3.44 -9.90
CA LEU A 105 -4.48 4.32 -10.23
C LEU A 105 -4.72 5.80 -9.80
N PRO A 106 -5.88 6.43 -10.06
CA PRO A 106 -6.13 7.79 -9.59
C PRO A 106 -6.10 7.92 -8.07
N LEU A 107 -6.64 6.93 -7.36
CA LEU A 107 -6.61 6.90 -5.90
C LEU A 107 -5.18 6.77 -5.37
N LEU A 108 -4.37 5.89 -5.95
CA LEU A 108 -2.96 5.74 -5.61
C LEU A 108 -2.21 7.05 -5.82
N MET A 109 -2.36 7.70 -6.97
CA MET A 109 -1.72 8.99 -7.24
C MET A 109 -2.17 10.07 -6.27
N ALA A 110 -3.47 10.11 -5.94
CA ALA A 110 -4.04 11.08 -5.00
C ALA A 110 -3.50 10.90 -3.57
N THR A 111 -3.27 9.67 -3.14
CA THR A 111 -2.92 9.34 -1.75
C THR A 111 -1.43 9.09 -1.52
N TRP A 112 -0.63 8.89 -2.57
CA TRP A 112 0.77 8.51 -2.48
C TRP A 112 1.61 9.46 -1.62
N PHE A 113 1.50 10.76 -1.85
CA PHE A 113 2.24 11.79 -1.12
C PHE A 113 1.36 12.63 -0.20
N SER A 114 0.02 12.57 -0.32
CA SER A 114 -0.90 13.45 0.41
C SER A 114 -0.73 13.43 1.93
N PRO A 115 -0.57 12.28 2.61
CA PRO A 115 -0.39 12.28 4.06
C PRO A 115 0.85 13.04 4.50
N MET A 116 1.96 12.91 3.75
CA MET A 116 3.21 13.61 4.04
C MET A 116 3.09 15.11 3.77
N LEU A 117 2.41 15.51 2.68
CA LEU A 117 2.16 16.91 2.34
C LEU A 117 1.27 17.61 3.38
N ILE A 118 0.28 16.90 3.94
CA ILE A 118 -0.58 17.43 5.01
C ILE A 118 0.25 17.70 6.27
N VAL A 119 1.10 16.77 6.67
CA VAL A 119 1.81 16.84 7.96
C VAL A 119 3.07 17.69 7.86
N TYR A 120 3.89 17.50 6.82
CA TYR A 120 5.19 18.16 6.73
C TYR A 120 5.16 19.51 5.99
N ASN A 121 4.28 19.67 5.00
CA ASN A 121 4.12 20.91 4.25
C ASN A 121 2.92 21.74 4.71
N HIS A 122 2.15 21.25 5.70
CA HIS A 122 0.96 21.92 6.24
C HIS A 122 -0.09 22.27 5.16
N TYR A 123 -0.18 21.43 4.10
CA TYR A 123 -1.16 21.65 3.04
C TYR A 123 -2.58 21.32 3.53
N SER A 124 -3.56 22.03 2.96
CA SER A 124 -4.96 21.64 3.09
C SER A 124 -5.21 20.34 2.31
N LEU A 125 -6.31 19.64 2.63
CA LEU A 125 -6.65 18.35 2.04
C LEU A 125 -6.64 18.40 0.49
N PHE A 126 -7.39 19.32 -0.11
CA PHE A 126 -7.46 19.42 -1.58
C PHE A 126 -6.12 19.83 -2.22
N LYS A 127 -5.37 20.72 -1.58
CA LYS A 127 -4.05 21.11 -2.06
C LYS A 127 -3.08 19.93 -2.02
N SER A 128 -3.13 19.11 -0.97
CA SER A 128 -2.27 17.93 -0.85
C SER A 128 -2.59 16.88 -1.91
N ILE A 129 -3.88 16.61 -2.17
CA ILE A 129 -4.32 15.67 -3.22
C ILE A 129 -3.86 16.17 -4.61
N LYS A 130 -4.12 17.43 -4.95
CA LYS A 130 -3.68 18.02 -6.23
C LYS A 130 -2.16 17.95 -6.39
N SER A 131 -1.40 18.30 -5.35
CA SER A 131 0.06 18.27 -5.38
C SER A 131 0.59 16.85 -5.46
N SER A 132 -0.06 15.87 -4.82
CA SER A 132 0.29 14.46 -4.92
C SER A 132 0.12 13.94 -6.34
N ILE A 133 -1.04 14.20 -6.97
CA ILE A 133 -1.31 13.83 -8.37
C ILE A 133 -0.30 14.50 -9.30
N ALA A 134 -0.08 15.81 -9.16
CA ALA A 134 0.88 16.53 -9.98
C ALA A 134 2.31 15.98 -9.83
N GLY A 135 2.74 15.68 -8.61
CA GLY A 135 4.03 15.04 -8.35
C GLY A 135 4.16 13.67 -8.99
N CYS A 136 3.13 12.82 -8.88
CA CYS A 136 3.10 11.51 -9.53
C CYS A 136 3.14 11.63 -11.06
N LEU A 137 2.40 12.56 -11.65
CA LEU A 137 2.37 12.77 -13.10
C LEU A 137 3.68 13.33 -13.64
N MET A 138 4.28 14.33 -12.96
CA MET A 138 5.57 14.90 -13.38
C MET A 138 6.71 13.88 -13.35
N TYR A 139 6.67 12.97 -12.41
CA TYR A 139 7.71 11.96 -12.20
C TYR A 139 7.22 10.54 -12.50
N ILE A 140 6.23 10.40 -13.41
CA ILE A 140 5.60 9.12 -13.70
C ILE A 140 6.60 8.07 -14.21
N ALA A 141 7.56 8.48 -15.05
CA ALA A 141 8.56 7.57 -15.59
C ALA A 141 9.54 7.06 -14.52
N PRO A 142 10.22 7.91 -13.72
CA PRO A 142 11.12 7.42 -12.68
C PRO A 142 10.36 6.70 -11.54
N LEU A 143 9.17 7.16 -11.16
CA LEU A 143 8.35 6.47 -10.16
C LEU A 143 7.86 5.11 -10.67
N GLY A 144 7.38 5.05 -11.90
CA GLY A 144 6.90 3.82 -12.53
C GLY A 144 8.02 2.80 -12.69
N LEU A 145 9.21 3.22 -13.15
CA LEU A 145 10.37 2.35 -13.26
C LEU A 145 10.81 1.82 -11.88
N SER A 146 10.89 2.70 -10.90
CA SER A 146 11.25 2.30 -9.53
C SER A 146 10.22 1.35 -8.93
N TRP A 147 8.93 1.58 -9.19
CA TRP A 147 7.83 0.70 -8.77
C TRP A 147 7.92 -0.67 -9.43
N LEU A 148 8.27 -0.72 -10.72
CA LEU A 148 8.46 -1.96 -11.46
C LEU A 148 9.63 -2.77 -10.90
N ILE A 149 10.77 -2.12 -10.64
CA ILE A 149 11.93 -2.76 -10.00
C ILE A 149 11.55 -3.28 -8.62
N PHE A 150 10.90 -2.47 -7.79
CA PHE A 150 10.44 -2.86 -6.46
C PHE A 150 9.50 -4.08 -6.52
N SER A 151 8.48 -4.02 -7.39
CA SER A 151 7.49 -5.11 -7.53
C SER A 151 8.15 -6.41 -8.00
N THR A 152 9.03 -6.32 -9.00
CA THR A 152 9.78 -7.49 -9.49
C THR A 152 10.65 -8.11 -8.39
N THR A 153 11.37 -7.27 -7.64
CA THR A 153 12.19 -7.72 -6.52
C THR A 153 11.35 -8.35 -5.41
N ALA A 154 10.21 -7.77 -5.08
CA ALA A 154 9.28 -8.30 -4.08
C ALA A 154 8.71 -9.66 -4.52
N ILE A 155 8.32 -9.81 -5.78
CA ILE A 155 7.84 -11.08 -6.33
C ILE A 155 8.93 -12.15 -6.27
N LEU A 156 10.15 -11.84 -6.71
CA LEU A 156 11.28 -12.77 -6.66
C LEU A 156 11.61 -13.17 -5.21
N PHE A 157 11.56 -12.23 -4.29
CA PHE A 157 11.76 -12.49 -2.87
C PHE A 157 10.67 -13.43 -2.30
N MET A 158 9.39 -13.17 -2.61
CA MET A 158 8.28 -14.03 -2.19
C MET A 158 8.36 -15.43 -2.79
N LEU A 159 8.75 -15.56 -4.07
CA LEU A 159 8.99 -16.86 -4.70
C LEU A 159 10.12 -17.62 -4.01
N SER A 160 11.22 -16.95 -3.69
CA SER A 160 12.34 -17.55 -2.95
C SER A 160 11.92 -18.04 -1.57
N CYS A 161 11.12 -17.25 -0.83
CA CYS A 161 10.52 -17.68 0.42
C CYS A 161 9.61 -18.90 0.23
N GLY A 162 8.80 -18.93 -0.83
CA GLY A 162 7.92 -20.05 -1.15
C GLY A 162 8.67 -21.35 -1.41
N VAL A 163 9.78 -21.29 -2.18
CA VAL A 163 10.65 -22.44 -2.43
C VAL A 163 11.30 -22.94 -1.12
N LEU A 164 11.81 -22.04 -0.30
CA LEU A 164 12.38 -22.39 1.01
C LEU A 164 11.35 -23.08 1.91
N ILE A 165 10.12 -22.53 1.97
CA ILE A 165 9.04 -23.09 2.77
C ILE A 165 8.66 -24.50 2.26
N GLY A 166 8.52 -24.66 0.94
CA GLY A 166 8.19 -25.94 0.32
C GLY A 166 9.26 -27.00 0.65
N SER A 167 10.54 -26.64 0.59
CA SER A 167 11.64 -27.52 0.96
C SER A 167 11.58 -27.91 2.44
N LEU A 168 11.41 -26.93 3.33
CA LEU A 168 11.33 -27.18 4.77
C LEU A 168 10.10 -28.00 5.16
N ALA A 169 8.95 -27.77 4.53
CA ALA A 169 7.74 -28.52 4.77
C ALA A 169 7.87 -30.00 4.39
N SER A 170 8.68 -30.31 3.37
CA SER A 170 8.99 -31.68 2.97
C SER A 170 9.79 -32.44 4.04
N PHE A 171 10.68 -31.73 4.75
CA PHE A 171 11.49 -32.34 5.84
C PHE A 171 10.76 -32.37 7.18
N PHE A 172 9.85 -31.41 7.44
CA PHE A 172 9.16 -31.23 8.72
C PHE A 172 7.65 -31.04 8.54
N PRO A 173 6.88 -32.10 8.18
CA PRO A 173 5.46 -31.98 7.84
C PRO A 173 4.59 -31.44 8.98
N SER A 174 4.92 -31.73 10.24
CA SER A 174 4.13 -31.33 11.41
C SER A 174 4.28 -29.85 11.77
N ILE A 175 5.40 -29.21 11.41
CA ILE A 175 5.71 -27.83 11.77
C ILE A 175 5.53 -26.90 10.56
N GLY A 176 5.51 -27.48 9.34
CA GLY A 176 5.45 -26.78 8.06
C GLY A 176 4.40 -25.66 7.98
N PRO A 177 3.12 -25.89 8.31
CA PRO A 177 2.08 -24.86 8.21
C PRO A 177 2.30 -23.65 9.12
N SER A 178 2.77 -23.87 10.35
CA SER A 178 3.05 -22.77 11.30
C SER A 178 4.28 -21.96 10.90
N LEU A 179 5.33 -22.65 10.43
CA LEU A 179 6.54 -22.03 9.93
C LEU A 179 6.26 -21.20 8.65
N MET A 180 5.41 -21.73 7.78
CA MET A 180 4.95 -21.03 6.57
C MET A 180 4.30 -19.69 6.93
N GLY A 181 3.35 -19.69 7.88
CA GLY A 181 2.69 -18.46 8.33
C GLY A 181 3.68 -17.43 8.86
N ALA A 182 4.65 -17.85 9.68
CA ALA A 182 5.68 -16.98 10.24
C ALA A 182 6.59 -16.38 9.17
N ILE A 183 7.06 -17.18 8.21
CA ILE A 183 7.96 -16.71 7.14
C ILE A 183 7.23 -15.74 6.21
N ILE A 184 5.98 -16.04 5.81
CA ILE A 184 5.17 -15.14 4.98
C ILE A 184 4.93 -13.82 5.71
N PHE A 185 4.59 -13.86 7.00
CA PHE A 185 4.39 -12.66 7.80
C PHE A 185 5.65 -11.80 7.86
N PHE A 186 6.81 -12.42 8.08
CA PHE A 186 8.10 -11.71 8.11
C PHE A 186 8.45 -11.12 6.74
N ALA A 187 8.22 -11.86 5.67
CA ALA A 187 8.44 -11.38 4.30
C ALA A 187 7.56 -10.16 3.97
N LEU A 188 6.28 -10.20 4.38
CA LEU A 188 5.36 -9.07 4.20
C LEU A 188 5.80 -7.84 5.01
N LEU A 189 6.32 -8.02 6.24
CA LEU A 189 6.87 -6.92 7.05
C LEU A 189 8.07 -6.27 6.35
N VAL A 190 8.99 -7.07 5.80
CA VAL A 190 10.16 -6.56 5.07
C VAL A 190 9.71 -5.77 3.83
N ILE A 191 8.83 -6.34 3.00
CA ILE A 191 8.32 -5.68 1.79
C ILE A 191 7.62 -4.36 2.13
N THR A 192 6.78 -4.35 3.16
CA THR A 192 6.06 -3.15 3.60
C THR A 192 7.03 -2.09 4.12
N SER A 193 8.06 -2.48 4.86
CA SER A 193 9.10 -1.57 5.34
C SER A 193 9.85 -0.91 4.18
N VAL A 194 10.28 -1.70 3.20
CA VAL A 194 10.97 -1.18 1.99
C VAL A 194 10.04 -0.25 1.18
N MET A 195 8.75 -0.57 1.10
CA MET A 195 7.76 0.30 0.43
C MET A 195 7.65 1.67 1.11
N PHE A 196 7.64 1.74 2.45
CA PHE A 196 7.63 3.01 3.17
C PHE A 196 8.93 3.80 2.99
N ALA A 197 10.08 3.11 2.98
CA ALA A 197 11.37 3.73 2.68
C ALA A 197 11.38 4.35 1.28
N PHE A 198 10.92 3.61 0.28
CA PHE A 198 10.78 4.09 -1.10
C PHE A 198 9.85 5.30 -1.20
N GLN A 199 8.71 5.26 -0.51
CA GLN A 199 7.76 6.36 -0.49
C GLN A 199 8.35 7.62 0.17
N TYR A 200 9.13 7.46 1.25
CA TYR A 200 9.83 8.57 1.89
C TYR A 200 10.90 9.19 0.98
N ILE A 201 11.73 8.36 0.35
CA ILE A 201 12.80 8.83 -0.55
C ILE A 201 12.18 9.58 -1.74
N SER A 202 11.15 9.01 -2.37
CA SER A 202 10.43 9.63 -3.48
C SER A 202 9.81 10.98 -3.08
N TYR A 203 9.19 11.06 -1.90
CA TYR A 203 8.66 12.31 -1.36
C TYR A 203 9.76 13.36 -1.17
N ARG A 204 10.87 12.97 -0.55
CA ARG A 204 12.02 13.85 -0.29
C ARG A 204 12.60 14.42 -1.58
N ASP A 205 12.76 13.58 -2.58
CA ASP A 205 13.43 13.97 -3.83
C ASP A 205 12.51 14.82 -4.73
N ILE A 206 11.21 14.52 -4.76
CA ILE A 206 10.24 15.27 -5.56
C ILE A 206 9.92 16.62 -4.94
N PHE A 207 9.61 16.66 -3.64
CA PHE A 207 9.15 17.90 -3.00
C PHE A 207 10.26 18.71 -2.36
N LYS A 208 11.50 18.21 -2.27
CA LYS A 208 12.70 18.87 -1.69
C LYS A 208 12.48 19.48 -0.29
N SER A 209 11.27 19.40 0.22
CA SER A 209 10.82 19.99 1.49
C SER A 209 11.33 19.21 2.71
N ALA A 210 11.75 17.96 2.53
CA ALA A 210 12.31 17.15 3.61
C ALA A 210 13.75 17.54 3.98
N ARG A 211 14.43 18.38 3.15
CA ARG A 211 15.79 18.84 3.42
C ARG A 211 15.88 20.07 4.33
N SER A 212 14.79 20.82 4.48
CA SER A 212 14.79 22.13 5.15
C SER A 212 14.20 22.13 6.57
N TYR A 213 13.83 20.98 7.12
CA TYR A 213 13.27 20.89 8.48
C TYR A 213 14.00 19.88 9.37
#